data_85b01fa15c4d96c11c2db9b3024da0d8
#
_entry.id   85b01fa15c4d96c11c2db9b3024da0d8
#
_cell.length_a   1.000
_cell.length_b   1.000
_cell.length_c   1.000
_cell.angle_alpha   90.00
_cell.angle_beta   90.00
_cell.angle_gamma   90.00
#
_symmetry.space_group_name_H-M   'P 1'
#
loop_
_entity.id
_entity.type
_entity.pdbx_description
1 polymer ?
#
loop_
_entity_poly.entity_id
_entity_poly.type
_entity_poly.pdbx_seq_one_letter_code
_entity_poly.pdbx_strand_id
1 'polypeptide(L)'
;MKSLYLFLIVSFLTTSSIFGQKFENLALTPPMGWNSWNTFECAGVNETVIREMADAMVAKGLKDVGYEYIVIDDCWQIGRDKDGYIIVDKEKFPSGIKVLADYVHSKGLKFGIYSDAGTMTCASRPGSKGFEYRDAETYAKWGVDYLKYDWCFTEGQDAKIAYKLMCDALYKAGKPIVFSMCEWGENKPWEWAENVGHLWRTTLDIDMKGRFDGNINGNLIGWSDLVDMQVGLEKYAGPGHWNDPDMLVVGNNDMPINEARAHFSMWAMLAAPLMAGNDLRTMSFSDQKILTNKELIAVNQDVLGKQGFKIKDYGNFEVWQKPLSNGDIAICLFNRETSNNKYQVNWKQMNIKDFSGQYSIKNLWKNKTIGTTNTSFLIEVPARDVVVFRLTK
;
A
#
# COMPACT_ATOMS: atom_id res chain seq x y z
N MET A 1 21.40 -12.56 -73.08
CA MET A 1 20.85 -11.62 -72.07
C MET A 1 20.61 -12.38 -70.79
N LYS A 2 21.45 -12.22 -69.76
CA LYS A 2 21.26 -12.89 -68.45
C LYS A 2 20.69 -11.83 -67.52
N SER A 3 19.44 -12.01 -67.09
CA SER A 3 18.77 -11.19 -66.06
C SER A 3 19.30 -11.52 -64.68
N LEU A 4 19.89 -10.52 -64.02
CA LEU A 4 20.37 -10.59 -62.66
C LEU A 4 19.21 -10.14 -61.74
N TYR A 5 18.63 -11.06 -60.97
CA TYR A 5 17.64 -10.73 -59.93
C TYR A 5 18.37 -10.33 -58.65
N LEU A 6 18.25 -9.05 -58.30
CA LEU A 6 18.73 -8.49 -57.02
C LEU A 6 17.69 -8.74 -55.92
N PHE A 7 17.98 -9.68 -55.01
CA PHE A 7 17.15 -9.86 -53.80
C PHE A 7 17.50 -8.80 -52.75
N LEU A 8 16.62 -7.85 -52.54
CA LEU A 8 16.70 -6.92 -51.40
C LEU A 8 16.25 -7.65 -50.14
N ILE A 9 17.19 -7.97 -49.24
CA ILE A 9 16.87 -8.43 -47.87
C ILE A 9 16.54 -7.19 -47.05
N VAL A 10 15.25 -6.94 -46.79
CA VAL A 10 14.79 -5.94 -45.83
C VAL A 10 14.91 -6.54 -44.43
N SER A 11 15.95 -6.15 -43.71
CA SER A 11 16.13 -6.51 -42.29
C SER A 11 15.18 -5.67 -41.46
N PHE A 12 14.10 -6.26 -40.99
CA PHE A 12 13.24 -5.65 -39.97
C PHE A 12 13.99 -5.67 -38.61
N LEU A 13 14.61 -4.55 -38.28
CA LEU A 13 15.06 -4.28 -36.91
C LEU A 13 13.81 -4.05 -36.06
N THR A 14 13.31 -5.10 -35.39
CA THR A 14 12.34 -4.94 -34.30
C THR A 14 13.07 -4.27 -33.15
N THR A 15 12.84 -2.98 -32.98
CA THR A 15 13.19 -2.30 -31.73
C THR A 15 12.30 -2.88 -30.63
N SER A 16 12.79 -3.88 -29.91
CA SER A 16 12.17 -4.32 -28.65
C SER A 16 12.26 -3.14 -27.70
N SER A 17 11.13 -2.49 -27.44
CA SER A 17 11.01 -1.52 -26.37
C SER A 17 11.36 -2.25 -25.07
N ILE A 18 12.45 -1.83 -24.41
CA ILE A 18 12.90 -2.40 -23.14
C ILE A 18 11.99 -1.79 -22.05
N PHE A 19 10.76 -2.27 -21.95
CA PHE A 19 9.93 -2.02 -20.78
C PHE A 19 10.38 -2.94 -19.65
N GLY A 20 10.37 -2.46 -18.41
CA GLY A 20 10.51 -3.32 -17.24
C GLY A 20 9.46 -4.43 -17.32
N GLN A 21 9.84 -5.65 -17.01
CA GLN A 21 8.95 -6.79 -17.15
C GLN A 21 8.58 -7.27 -15.75
N LYS A 22 7.53 -6.69 -15.16
CA LYS A 22 6.97 -7.18 -13.89
C LYS A 22 6.04 -8.37 -14.14
N PHE A 23 5.78 -9.15 -13.10
CA PHE A 23 4.73 -10.16 -13.16
C PHE A 23 3.37 -9.50 -13.28
N GLU A 24 2.63 -9.86 -14.30
CA GLU A 24 1.23 -9.46 -14.45
C GLU A 24 0.31 -10.25 -13.50
N ASN A 25 -0.92 -9.79 -13.32
CA ASN A 25 -1.93 -10.43 -12.47
C ASN A 25 -1.58 -10.55 -10.97
N LEU A 26 -0.68 -9.70 -10.48
CA LEU A 26 -0.43 -9.49 -9.06
C LEU A 26 -0.99 -8.14 -8.59
N ALA A 27 -1.41 -8.08 -7.33
CA ALA A 27 -1.94 -6.86 -6.73
C ALA A 27 -3.04 -6.21 -7.58
N LEU A 28 -3.97 -6.99 -8.15
CA LEU A 28 -5.10 -6.46 -8.94
C LEU A 28 -6.05 -5.62 -8.10
N THR A 29 -6.03 -5.79 -6.80
CA THR A 29 -6.55 -4.88 -5.78
C THR A 29 -5.41 -4.47 -4.85
N PRO A 30 -5.54 -3.36 -4.09
CA PRO A 30 -4.46 -2.91 -3.21
C PRO A 30 -4.04 -4.01 -2.22
N PRO A 31 -2.74 -4.29 -2.03
CA PRO A 31 -2.28 -5.28 -1.07
C PRO A 31 -2.78 -5.00 0.35
N MET A 32 -3.15 -6.07 1.06
CA MET A 32 -3.56 -6.01 2.47
C MET A 32 -2.66 -6.92 3.29
N GLY A 33 -2.11 -6.42 4.40
CA GLY A 33 -1.18 -7.20 5.20
C GLY A 33 -0.73 -6.49 6.48
N TRP A 34 0.42 -6.93 6.96
CA TRP A 34 1.09 -6.38 8.13
C TRP A 34 2.60 -6.29 7.86
N ASN A 35 3.23 -5.22 8.35
CA ASN A 35 4.67 -5.00 8.26
C ASN A 35 5.25 -4.70 9.65
N SER A 36 6.45 -5.20 9.92
CA SER A 36 7.06 -5.18 11.25
C SER A 36 7.61 -3.82 11.69
N TRP A 37 7.79 -2.84 10.78
CA TRP A 37 8.59 -1.65 11.06
C TRP A 37 8.04 -0.78 12.18
N ASN A 38 6.81 -0.32 12.06
CA ASN A 38 6.26 0.74 12.91
C ASN A 38 6.16 0.38 14.40
N THR A 39 6.15 -0.90 14.75
CA THR A 39 6.08 -1.33 16.16
C THR A 39 7.38 -1.97 16.65
N PHE A 40 8.09 -2.69 15.80
CA PHE A 40 9.19 -3.52 16.24
C PHE A 40 10.56 -2.97 15.84
N GLU A 41 10.64 -2.19 14.78
CA GLU A 41 11.90 -1.66 14.24
C GLU A 41 13.00 -2.75 14.22
N CYS A 42 14.29 -2.34 14.29
CA CYS A 42 15.39 -3.30 14.36
C CYS A 42 15.49 -4.01 15.70
N ALA A 43 15.11 -3.35 16.78
CA ALA A 43 15.31 -3.90 18.12
C ALA A 43 14.36 -5.04 18.46
N GLY A 44 13.10 -4.93 18.01
CA GLY A 44 12.04 -5.87 18.37
C GLY A 44 11.81 -7.00 17.36
N VAL A 45 12.22 -6.82 16.09
CA VAL A 45 11.93 -7.82 15.04
C VAL A 45 12.77 -9.10 15.25
N ASN A 46 12.09 -10.25 15.27
CA ASN A 46 12.69 -11.58 15.34
C ASN A 46 11.69 -12.66 14.84
N GLU A 47 12.18 -13.90 14.67
CA GLU A 47 11.40 -15.02 14.18
C GLU A 47 10.13 -15.29 15.02
N THR A 48 10.23 -15.21 16.34
CA THR A 48 9.09 -15.44 17.24
C THR A 48 7.99 -14.41 17.02
N VAL A 49 8.34 -13.13 16.95
CA VAL A 49 7.38 -12.05 16.66
C VAL A 49 6.68 -12.27 15.33
N ILE A 50 7.42 -12.62 14.27
CA ILE A 50 6.80 -12.82 12.95
C ILE A 50 5.81 -14.00 12.96
N ARG A 51 6.15 -15.11 13.64
CA ARG A 51 5.24 -16.25 13.80
C ARG A 51 3.99 -15.86 14.58
N GLU A 52 4.15 -15.15 15.70
CA GLU A 52 3.03 -14.69 16.53
C GLU A 52 2.14 -13.68 15.80
N MET A 53 2.70 -12.80 14.95
CA MET A 53 1.90 -11.89 14.10
C MET A 53 1.10 -12.67 13.05
N ALA A 54 1.67 -13.70 12.43
CA ALA A 54 0.94 -14.56 11.49
C ALA A 54 -0.22 -15.29 12.21
N ASP A 55 0.03 -15.81 13.41
CA ASP A 55 -1.01 -16.45 14.22
C ASP A 55 -2.09 -15.45 14.64
N ALA A 56 -1.71 -14.25 15.07
CA ALA A 56 -2.65 -13.21 15.47
C ALA A 56 -3.49 -12.70 14.28
N MET A 57 -2.92 -12.57 13.09
CA MET A 57 -3.64 -12.19 11.88
C MET A 57 -4.80 -13.16 11.60
N VAL A 58 -4.56 -14.46 11.78
CA VAL A 58 -5.60 -15.49 11.64
C VAL A 58 -6.59 -15.43 12.81
N ALA A 59 -6.09 -15.45 14.04
CA ALA A 59 -6.93 -15.53 15.25
C ALA A 59 -7.82 -14.32 15.46
N LYS A 60 -7.39 -13.13 15.02
CA LYS A 60 -8.15 -11.88 15.12
C LYS A 60 -9.07 -11.64 13.91
N GLY A 61 -9.16 -12.58 12.95
CA GLY A 61 -10.05 -12.49 11.79
C GLY A 61 -9.64 -11.49 10.72
N LEU A 62 -8.40 -10.97 10.73
CA LEU A 62 -7.90 -10.11 9.67
C LEU A 62 -7.79 -10.89 8.35
N LYS A 63 -7.29 -12.14 8.39
CA LYS A 63 -7.26 -13.03 7.23
C LYS A 63 -8.63 -13.20 6.59
N ASP A 64 -9.69 -13.36 7.39
CA ASP A 64 -11.05 -13.60 6.92
C ASP A 64 -11.65 -12.41 6.12
N VAL A 65 -11.05 -11.24 6.26
CA VAL A 65 -11.46 -10.01 5.55
C VAL A 65 -10.46 -9.58 4.48
N GLY A 66 -9.43 -10.41 4.19
CA GLY A 66 -8.54 -10.23 3.05
C GLY A 66 -7.09 -9.80 3.36
N TYR A 67 -6.69 -9.65 4.63
CA TYR A 67 -5.27 -9.46 4.95
C TYR A 67 -4.52 -10.77 4.70
N GLU A 68 -3.48 -10.70 3.86
CA GLU A 68 -2.79 -11.91 3.43
C GLU A 68 -1.26 -11.84 3.56
N TYR A 69 -0.66 -10.64 3.66
CA TYR A 69 0.79 -10.50 3.72
C TYR A 69 1.30 -10.33 5.16
N ILE A 70 2.35 -11.07 5.51
CA ILE A 70 3.21 -10.85 6.69
C ILE A 70 4.59 -10.45 6.17
N VAL A 71 4.96 -9.19 6.38
CA VAL A 71 6.19 -8.61 5.82
C VAL A 71 7.19 -8.33 6.94
N ILE A 72 8.39 -8.94 6.82
CA ILE A 72 9.55 -8.53 7.63
C ILE A 72 10.14 -7.29 6.96
N ASP A 73 10.26 -6.21 7.71
CA ASP A 73 10.98 -5.00 7.29
C ASP A 73 12.48 -5.12 7.54
N ASP A 74 13.24 -4.04 7.62
CA ASP A 74 14.69 -4.01 7.76
C ASP A 74 15.22 -4.81 8.97
N CYS A 75 16.53 -5.04 9.01
CA CYS A 75 17.26 -5.68 10.11
C CYS A 75 17.11 -7.20 10.26
N TRP A 76 16.76 -7.92 9.19
CA TRP A 76 16.81 -9.39 9.17
C TRP A 76 18.16 -9.94 8.68
N GLN A 77 18.96 -9.14 7.97
CA GLN A 77 20.26 -9.48 7.39
C GLN A 77 21.41 -8.78 8.11
N ILE A 78 22.62 -9.38 8.06
CA ILE A 78 23.81 -8.87 8.75
C ILE A 78 25.05 -8.72 7.87
N GLY A 79 25.07 -9.30 6.67
CA GLY A 79 26.26 -9.28 5.81
C GLY A 79 26.02 -10.03 4.51
N ARG A 80 27.13 -10.23 3.78
CA ARG A 80 27.19 -11.13 2.60
C ARG A 80 28.33 -12.10 2.79
N ASP A 81 28.16 -13.33 2.30
CA ASP A 81 29.22 -14.32 2.30
C ASP A 81 30.24 -14.05 1.17
N LYS A 82 31.28 -14.90 1.11
CA LYS A 82 32.36 -14.78 0.11
C LYS A 82 31.85 -14.87 -1.35
N ASP A 83 30.71 -15.51 -1.56
CA ASP A 83 30.09 -15.69 -2.86
C ASP A 83 29.03 -14.60 -3.11
N GLY A 84 28.85 -13.66 -2.18
CA GLY A 84 27.94 -12.51 -2.24
C GLY A 84 26.50 -12.81 -1.88
N TYR A 85 26.17 -14.00 -1.36
CA TYR A 85 24.85 -14.29 -0.85
C TYR A 85 24.60 -13.59 0.47
N ILE A 86 23.35 -13.13 0.67
CA ILE A 86 22.97 -12.42 1.88
C ILE A 86 22.94 -13.35 3.09
N ILE A 87 23.52 -12.90 4.21
CA ILE A 87 23.58 -13.63 5.46
C ILE A 87 22.43 -13.18 6.36
N VAL A 88 21.60 -14.12 6.74
CA VAL A 88 20.50 -13.93 7.70
C VAL A 88 21.07 -13.77 9.12
N ASP A 89 20.52 -12.85 9.89
CA ASP A 89 20.82 -12.72 11.33
C ASP A 89 20.30 -13.97 12.07
N LYS A 90 21.22 -14.86 12.45
CA LYS A 90 20.88 -16.13 13.11
C LYS A 90 20.51 -15.99 14.59
N GLU A 91 20.80 -14.86 15.22
CA GLU A 91 20.32 -14.57 16.57
C GLU A 91 18.84 -14.23 16.54
N LYS A 92 18.40 -13.45 15.53
CA LYS A 92 17.00 -13.07 15.35
C LYS A 92 16.15 -14.11 14.63
N PHE A 93 16.72 -14.79 13.64
CA PHE A 93 16.06 -15.77 12.77
C PHE A 93 16.82 -17.10 12.75
N PRO A 94 16.84 -17.85 13.85
CA PRO A 94 17.66 -19.07 14.01
C PRO A 94 17.31 -20.16 13.01
N SER A 95 16.02 -20.32 12.66
CA SER A 95 15.58 -21.31 11.66
C SER A 95 15.86 -20.89 10.22
N GLY A 96 16.12 -19.60 9.99
CA GLY A 96 16.31 -19.00 8.68
C GLY A 96 15.00 -18.62 7.99
N ILE A 97 15.14 -17.74 6.98
CA ILE A 97 14.00 -17.08 6.32
C ILE A 97 13.09 -18.09 5.59
N LYS A 98 13.65 -19.11 4.93
CA LYS A 98 12.82 -20.09 4.23
C LYS A 98 11.86 -20.84 5.17
N VAL A 99 12.35 -21.29 6.32
CA VAL A 99 11.52 -22.04 7.30
C VAL A 99 10.44 -21.10 7.88
N LEU A 100 10.76 -19.83 8.05
CA LEU A 100 9.79 -18.84 8.50
C LEU A 100 8.72 -18.54 7.43
N ALA A 101 9.12 -18.42 6.16
CA ALA A 101 8.20 -18.29 5.03
C ALA A 101 7.26 -19.49 4.93
N ASP A 102 7.79 -20.72 5.05
CA ASP A 102 6.99 -21.94 5.05
C ASP A 102 5.97 -21.98 6.21
N TYR A 103 6.36 -21.44 7.39
CA TYR A 103 5.44 -21.29 8.52
C TYR A 103 4.29 -20.34 8.20
N VAL A 104 4.60 -19.15 7.67
CA VAL A 104 3.58 -18.16 7.27
C VAL A 104 2.65 -18.76 6.22
N HIS A 105 3.18 -19.45 5.23
CA HIS A 105 2.39 -20.18 4.21
C HIS A 105 1.49 -21.25 4.82
N SER A 106 1.96 -21.95 5.87
CA SER A 106 1.14 -22.96 6.56
C SER A 106 -0.12 -22.39 7.22
N LYS A 107 -0.13 -21.07 7.50
CA LYS A 107 -1.33 -20.35 7.98
C LYS A 107 -2.23 -19.88 6.83
N GLY A 108 -1.86 -20.17 5.57
CA GLY A 108 -2.53 -19.70 4.36
C GLY A 108 -2.37 -18.19 4.16
N LEU A 109 -1.24 -17.66 4.59
CA LEU A 109 -0.79 -16.26 4.41
C LEU A 109 0.37 -16.23 3.42
N LYS A 110 0.75 -15.04 2.98
CA LYS A 110 1.88 -14.77 2.08
C LYS A 110 3.02 -14.11 2.86
N PHE A 111 4.25 -14.44 2.49
CA PHE A 111 5.44 -13.94 3.18
C PHE A 111 6.11 -12.82 2.40
N GLY A 112 6.40 -11.70 3.06
CA GLY A 112 7.12 -10.58 2.50
C GLY A 112 8.46 -10.33 3.19
N ILE A 113 9.36 -9.67 2.45
CA ILE A 113 10.69 -9.31 2.93
C ILE A 113 11.05 -7.89 2.48
N TYR A 114 12.09 -7.34 3.07
CA TYR A 114 12.61 -6.00 2.78
C TYR A 114 14.03 -6.07 2.21
N SER A 115 14.36 -5.17 1.32
CA SER A 115 15.72 -4.83 0.90
C SER A 115 15.79 -3.37 0.43
N ASP A 116 16.91 -2.99 -0.18
CA ASP A 116 17.20 -1.60 -0.58
C ASP A 116 17.95 -1.57 -1.90
N ALA A 117 17.68 -0.55 -2.73
CA ALA A 117 18.36 -0.32 -4.00
C ALA A 117 19.81 0.19 -3.83
N GLY A 118 20.16 0.65 -2.65
CA GLY A 118 21.49 1.14 -2.31
C GLY A 118 22.48 0.07 -1.94
N THR A 119 23.66 0.51 -1.55
CA THR A 119 24.71 -0.36 -1.00
C THR A 119 24.36 -0.87 0.39
N MET A 120 23.58 -0.09 1.14
CA MET A 120 23.06 -0.41 2.46
C MET A 120 21.59 -0.06 2.57
N THR A 121 20.88 -0.71 3.48
CA THR A 121 19.53 -0.36 3.89
C THR A 121 19.50 0.87 4.78
N CYS A 122 18.32 1.44 5.04
CA CYS A 122 18.17 2.60 5.92
C CYS A 122 18.72 2.37 7.35
N ALA A 123 18.68 1.13 7.85
CA ALA A 123 19.32 0.74 9.10
C ALA A 123 20.76 0.24 8.92
N SER A 124 21.44 0.61 7.84
CA SER A 124 22.85 0.26 7.55
C SER A 124 23.11 -1.26 7.52
N ARG A 125 22.16 -2.03 6.99
CA ARG A 125 22.32 -3.44 6.66
C ARG A 125 22.69 -3.60 5.18
N PRO A 126 23.15 -4.76 4.70
CA PRO A 126 23.47 -4.94 3.28
C PRO A 126 22.26 -4.66 2.37
N GLY A 127 22.39 -3.70 1.47
CA GLY A 127 21.45 -3.48 0.38
C GLY A 127 21.73 -4.39 -0.83
N SER A 128 20.93 -4.28 -1.88
CA SER A 128 21.01 -5.18 -3.06
C SER A 128 21.85 -4.63 -4.21
N LYS A 129 22.37 -3.40 -4.14
CA LYS A 129 23.17 -2.80 -5.23
C LYS A 129 24.30 -3.69 -5.68
N GLY A 130 24.24 -4.14 -6.93
CA GLY A 130 25.23 -5.06 -7.54
C GLY A 130 24.98 -6.55 -7.24
N PHE A 131 23.91 -6.88 -6.49
CA PHE A 131 23.53 -8.22 -6.13
C PHE A 131 22.05 -8.55 -6.48
N GLU A 132 21.37 -7.70 -7.23
CA GLU A 132 19.93 -7.74 -7.47
C GLU A 132 19.46 -9.11 -7.96
N TYR A 133 20.15 -9.69 -8.96
CA TYR A 133 19.82 -11.02 -9.50
C TYR A 133 20.03 -12.14 -8.49
N ARG A 134 21.07 -12.05 -7.66
CA ARG A 134 21.37 -13.06 -6.64
C ARG A 134 20.37 -12.99 -5.49
N ASP A 135 20.02 -11.79 -5.09
CA ASP A 135 19.03 -11.56 -4.05
C ASP A 135 17.65 -12.00 -4.52
N ALA A 136 17.23 -11.63 -5.73
CA ALA A 136 15.97 -12.07 -6.31
C ALA A 136 15.86 -13.59 -6.42
N GLU A 137 16.92 -14.28 -6.87
CA GLU A 137 16.97 -15.74 -6.89
C GLU A 137 16.86 -16.35 -5.48
N THR A 138 17.50 -15.72 -4.50
CA THR A 138 17.45 -16.14 -3.10
C THR A 138 16.04 -15.96 -2.52
N TYR A 139 15.40 -14.82 -2.77
CA TYR A 139 14.02 -14.57 -2.35
C TYR A 139 13.04 -15.56 -2.99
N ALA A 140 13.22 -15.85 -4.27
CA ALA A 140 12.40 -16.87 -4.96
C ALA A 140 12.56 -18.25 -4.32
N LYS A 141 13.80 -18.69 -4.03
CA LYS A 141 14.10 -19.97 -3.34
C LYS A 141 13.52 -20.03 -1.92
N TRP A 142 13.46 -18.90 -1.22
CA TRP A 142 12.85 -18.81 0.11
C TRP A 142 11.33 -18.79 0.11
N GLY A 143 10.72 -18.61 -1.07
CA GLY A 143 9.27 -18.57 -1.20
C GLY A 143 8.67 -17.19 -0.93
N VAL A 144 9.45 -16.12 -1.00
CA VAL A 144 8.97 -14.73 -0.81
C VAL A 144 7.87 -14.39 -1.82
N ASP A 145 6.80 -13.73 -1.37
CA ASP A 145 5.65 -13.31 -2.18
C ASP A 145 5.54 -11.78 -2.33
N TYR A 146 6.27 -11.02 -1.51
CA TYR A 146 6.25 -9.56 -1.49
C TYR A 146 7.64 -9.04 -1.15
N LEU A 147 8.14 -8.06 -1.91
CA LEU A 147 9.40 -7.36 -1.64
C LEU A 147 9.12 -5.87 -1.47
N LYS A 148 9.38 -5.32 -0.26
CA LYS A 148 9.55 -3.88 -0.06
C LYS A 148 10.98 -3.53 -0.40
N TYR A 149 11.19 -2.55 -1.27
CA TYR A 149 12.49 -2.18 -1.81
C TYR A 149 12.73 -0.69 -1.67
N ASP A 150 13.61 -0.33 -0.74
CA ASP A 150 13.86 1.03 -0.28
C ASP A 150 14.92 1.77 -1.11
N TRP A 151 15.27 3.01 -0.71
CA TRP A 151 16.09 3.93 -1.50
C TRP A 151 17.22 4.60 -0.71
N CYS A 152 17.68 4.03 0.40
CA CYS A 152 18.77 4.55 1.20
C CYS A 152 20.13 4.26 0.56
N PHE A 153 21.16 5.07 0.82
CA PHE A 153 22.53 4.89 0.32
C PHE A 153 22.61 4.65 -1.21
N THR A 154 21.85 5.43 -1.96
CA THR A 154 21.71 5.32 -3.44
C THR A 154 22.49 6.38 -4.20
N GLU A 155 23.45 7.06 -3.59
CA GLU A 155 24.17 8.18 -4.19
C GLU A 155 24.68 7.86 -5.59
N GLY A 156 24.35 8.75 -6.53
CA GLY A 156 24.73 8.63 -7.93
C GLY A 156 23.96 7.60 -8.75
N GLN A 157 22.88 7.00 -8.19
CA GLN A 157 21.98 6.11 -8.94
C GLN A 157 20.82 6.87 -9.57
N ASP A 158 20.35 6.37 -10.72
CA ASP A 158 19.07 6.74 -11.32
C ASP A 158 18.00 5.77 -10.79
N ALA A 159 16.95 6.31 -10.19
CA ALA A 159 15.89 5.50 -9.57
C ALA A 159 15.19 4.58 -10.58
N LYS A 160 14.89 5.06 -11.79
CA LYS A 160 14.24 4.26 -12.83
C LYS A 160 15.09 3.06 -13.22
N ILE A 161 16.41 3.26 -13.33
CA ILE A 161 17.37 2.20 -13.70
C ILE A 161 17.47 1.19 -12.55
N ALA A 162 17.63 1.65 -11.30
CA ALA A 162 17.82 0.78 -10.15
C ALA A 162 16.58 -0.09 -9.86
N TYR A 163 15.39 0.51 -9.85
CA TYR A 163 14.14 -0.24 -9.64
C TYR A 163 13.83 -1.18 -10.80
N LYS A 164 14.08 -0.73 -12.06
CA LYS A 164 13.94 -1.61 -13.21
C LYS A 164 14.87 -2.82 -13.12
N LEU A 165 16.12 -2.65 -12.69
CA LEU A 165 17.09 -3.73 -12.54
C LEU A 165 16.58 -4.80 -11.55
N MET A 166 16.05 -4.39 -10.39
CA MET A 166 15.46 -5.34 -9.44
C MET A 166 14.19 -5.98 -10.01
N CYS A 167 13.33 -5.24 -10.70
CA CYS A 167 12.16 -5.79 -11.38
C CYS A 167 12.53 -6.90 -12.37
N ASP A 168 13.52 -6.65 -13.23
CA ASP A 168 14.04 -7.62 -14.20
C ASP A 168 14.66 -8.85 -13.50
N ALA A 169 15.35 -8.63 -12.37
CA ALA A 169 15.91 -9.70 -11.55
C ALA A 169 14.84 -10.60 -10.94
N LEU A 170 13.78 -10.01 -10.38
CA LEU A 170 12.63 -10.72 -9.82
C LEU A 170 11.90 -11.53 -10.91
N TYR A 171 11.68 -10.92 -12.08
CA TYR A 171 11.06 -11.63 -13.21
C TYR A 171 11.89 -12.82 -13.67
N LYS A 172 13.21 -12.65 -13.78
CA LYS A 172 14.14 -13.72 -14.18
C LYS A 172 14.21 -14.83 -13.14
N ALA A 173 14.04 -14.54 -11.86
CA ALA A 173 14.00 -15.54 -10.80
C ALA A 173 12.78 -16.48 -10.91
N GLY A 174 11.75 -16.10 -11.68
CA GLY A 174 10.66 -16.96 -12.10
C GLY A 174 9.54 -17.18 -11.07
N LYS A 175 9.66 -16.63 -9.84
CA LYS A 175 8.60 -16.66 -8.83
C LYS A 175 7.84 -15.34 -8.85
N PRO A 176 6.50 -15.33 -8.98
CA PRO A 176 5.72 -14.11 -8.86
C PRO A 176 5.87 -13.49 -7.46
N ILE A 177 6.42 -12.27 -7.41
CA ILE A 177 6.64 -11.49 -6.20
C ILE A 177 6.02 -10.11 -6.42
N VAL A 178 5.16 -9.67 -5.50
CA VAL A 178 4.67 -8.29 -5.49
C VAL A 178 5.84 -7.35 -5.18
N PHE A 179 6.09 -6.41 -6.06
CA PHE A 179 7.20 -5.47 -5.93
C PHE A 179 6.70 -4.12 -5.45
N SER A 180 7.03 -3.77 -4.21
CA SER A 180 6.69 -2.53 -3.53
C SER A 180 7.91 -1.60 -3.51
N MET A 181 7.81 -0.50 -4.22
CA MET A 181 8.87 0.48 -4.38
C MET A 181 8.75 1.56 -3.29
N CYS A 182 9.84 1.86 -2.60
CA CYS A 182 9.85 2.79 -1.47
C CYS A 182 10.95 3.87 -1.64
N GLU A 183 10.74 4.81 -2.57
CA GLU A 183 11.65 5.95 -2.80
C GLU A 183 11.03 7.29 -2.37
N TRP A 184 10.04 7.22 -1.46
CA TRP A 184 9.37 8.35 -0.79
C TRP A 184 8.75 9.39 -1.72
N GLY A 185 8.56 9.08 -3.01
CA GLY A 185 8.03 9.99 -4.03
C GLY A 185 9.05 10.99 -4.58
N GLU A 186 10.32 10.88 -4.21
CA GLU A 186 11.38 11.83 -4.60
C GLU A 186 11.57 11.92 -6.12
N ASN A 187 11.47 10.79 -6.82
CA ASN A 187 11.62 10.72 -8.27
C ASN A 187 10.28 10.55 -9.00
N LYS A 188 9.15 10.86 -8.33
CA LYS A 188 7.79 10.74 -8.88
C LYS A 188 7.52 9.38 -9.52
N PRO A 189 7.60 8.28 -8.78
CA PRO A 189 7.48 6.92 -9.32
C PRO A 189 6.15 6.70 -10.05
N TRP A 190 5.08 7.41 -9.68
CA TRP A 190 3.80 7.37 -10.37
C TRP A 190 3.87 7.73 -11.86
N GLU A 191 4.87 8.52 -12.30
CA GLU A 191 5.00 8.92 -13.70
C GLU A 191 5.65 7.85 -14.59
N TRP A 192 6.35 6.85 -13.99
CA TRP A 192 7.15 5.91 -14.77
C TRP A 192 7.11 4.45 -14.30
N ALA A 193 6.63 4.16 -13.08
CA ALA A 193 6.77 2.84 -12.48
C ALA A 193 5.63 1.86 -12.79
N GLU A 194 4.62 2.23 -13.57
CA GLU A 194 3.47 1.37 -13.90
C GLU A 194 3.86 -0.04 -14.36
N ASN A 195 4.92 -0.14 -15.17
CA ASN A 195 5.43 -1.41 -15.69
C ASN A 195 6.64 -1.95 -14.90
N VAL A 196 6.95 -1.38 -13.73
CA VAL A 196 8.09 -1.76 -12.89
C VAL A 196 7.62 -2.30 -11.53
N GLY A 197 6.88 -1.51 -10.77
CA GLY A 197 6.35 -1.88 -9.46
C GLY A 197 4.85 -2.20 -9.48
N HIS A 198 4.37 -2.86 -8.43
CA HIS A 198 2.95 -3.09 -8.21
C HIS A 198 2.34 -2.04 -7.29
N LEU A 199 3.16 -1.38 -6.52
CA LEU A 199 2.84 -0.20 -5.71
C LEU A 199 4.11 0.61 -5.50
N TRP A 200 3.95 1.89 -5.18
CA TRP A 200 5.04 2.81 -4.93
C TRP A 200 4.68 3.86 -3.89
N ARG A 201 5.61 4.12 -2.98
CA ARG A 201 5.50 5.21 -2.02
C ARG A 201 5.42 6.55 -2.74
N THR A 202 4.48 7.36 -2.32
CA THR A 202 4.23 8.69 -2.89
C THR A 202 4.70 9.81 -2.00
N THR A 203 5.11 9.50 -0.76
CA THR A 203 5.38 10.46 0.32
C THR A 203 6.54 9.98 1.19
N LEU A 204 7.09 10.87 1.98
CA LEU A 204 7.92 10.55 3.14
C LEU A 204 7.18 9.66 4.14
N ASP A 205 7.87 9.19 5.16
CA ASP A 205 7.31 8.23 6.12
C ASP A 205 6.21 8.84 6.99
N ILE A 206 5.19 8.04 7.25
CA ILE A 206 4.13 8.38 8.19
C ILE A 206 4.70 8.46 9.61
N ASP A 207 4.22 9.40 10.42
CA ASP A 207 4.54 9.39 11.84
C ASP A 207 3.97 8.12 12.50
N MET A 208 4.85 7.22 12.88
CA MET A 208 4.52 5.93 13.50
C MET A 208 3.70 6.08 14.79
N LYS A 209 3.70 7.27 15.41
CA LYS A 209 2.87 7.59 16.59
C LYS A 209 1.43 7.98 16.23
N GLY A 210 1.09 7.97 14.93
CA GLY A 210 -0.28 8.27 14.48
C GLY A 210 -0.68 9.73 14.62
N ARG A 211 0.27 10.66 14.56
CA ARG A 211 -0.04 12.09 14.58
C ARG A 211 -0.97 12.46 13.44
N PHE A 212 -1.94 13.32 13.74
CA PHE A 212 -2.93 13.77 12.78
C PHE A 212 -2.29 14.59 11.65
N ASP A 213 -1.55 15.64 11.97
CA ASP A 213 -0.94 16.59 11.04
C ASP A 213 0.48 16.98 11.47
N GLY A 214 1.16 17.72 10.59
CA GLY A 214 2.49 18.29 10.81
C GLY A 214 3.64 17.42 10.32
N ASN A 215 4.76 18.08 10.10
CA ASN A 215 6.02 17.46 9.69
C ASN A 215 7.00 17.48 10.86
N ILE A 216 7.54 16.30 11.20
CA ILE A 216 8.47 16.15 12.32
C ILE A 216 9.88 16.02 11.76
N ASN A 217 10.71 17.01 12.03
CA ASN A 217 12.13 17.03 11.66
C ASN A 217 12.38 16.84 10.14
N GLY A 218 11.40 17.15 9.30
CA GLY A 218 11.52 17.01 7.85
C GLY A 218 11.31 15.59 7.28
N ASN A 219 11.16 14.58 8.13
CA ASN A 219 11.17 13.18 7.69
C ASN A 219 9.88 12.40 8.00
N LEU A 220 9.14 12.77 9.05
CA LEU A 220 7.90 12.09 9.44
C LEU A 220 6.71 13.01 9.29
N ILE A 221 5.63 12.52 8.69
CA ILE A 221 4.47 13.34 8.30
C ILE A 221 3.21 12.79 8.98
N GLY A 222 2.37 13.70 9.47
CA GLY A 222 1.05 13.36 10.01
C GLY A 222 0.15 12.74 8.93
N TRP A 223 -0.66 11.76 9.30
CA TRP A 223 -1.42 10.98 8.33
C TRP A 223 -2.41 11.81 7.50
N SER A 224 -2.95 12.91 8.04
CA SER A 224 -3.87 13.75 7.28
C SER A 224 -3.18 14.59 6.20
N ASP A 225 -1.91 14.96 6.41
CA ASP A 225 -1.10 15.65 5.40
C ASP A 225 -0.71 14.69 4.27
N LEU A 226 -0.51 13.41 4.59
CA LEU A 226 -0.30 12.37 3.58
C LEU A 226 -1.50 12.21 2.65
N VAL A 227 -2.72 12.41 3.16
CA VAL A 227 -3.96 12.44 2.34
C VAL A 227 -3.92 13.58 1.35
N ASP A 228 -3.47 14.77 1.76
CA ASP A 228 -3.36 15.94 0.86
C ASP A 228 -2.34 15.70 -0.25
N MET A 229 -1.26 15.02 0.04
CA MET A 229 -0.24 14.65 -0.94
C MET A 229 -0.73 13.67 -2.00
N GLN A 230 -1.88 12.99 -1.78
CA GLN A 230 -2.49 12.12 -2.79
C GLN A 230 -3.38 12.85 -3.80
N VAL A 231 -3.70 14.13 -3.56
CA VAL A 231 -4.55 14.91 -4.48
C VAL A 231 -3.85 15.11 -5.82
N GLY A 232 -4.52 14.69 -6.92
CA GLY A 232 -3.99 14.75 -8.28
C GLY A 232 -3.21 13.51 -8.72
N LEU A 233 -2.98 12.53 -7.82
CA LEU A 233 -2.33 11.26 -8.13
C LEU A 233 -3.32 10.16 -8.54
N GLU A 234 -4.62 10.38 -8.43
CA GLU A 234 -5.67 9.39 -8.69
C GLU A 234 -5.62 8.78 -10.10
N LYS A 235 -5.08 9.50 -11.07
CA LYS A 235 -4.96 9.05 -12.46
C LYS A 235 -3.86 8.01 -12.69
N TYR A 236 -2.96 7.85 -11.72
CA TYR A 236 -1.81 6.95 -11.82
C TYR A 236 -2.03 5.61 -11.13
N ALA A 237 -3.06 5.49 -10.29
CA ALA A 237 -3.40 4.25 -9.61
C ALA A 237 -4.43 3.43 -10.41
N GLY A 238 -4.25 2.10 -10.39
CA GLY A 238 -5.14 1.15 -11.03
C GLY A 238 -4.78 -0.29 -10.70
N PRO A 239 -5.53 -1.28 -11.24
CA PRO A 239 -5.24 -2.69 -11.00
C PRO A 239 -3.79 -3.06 -11.35
N GLY A 240 -3.06 -3.60 -10.36
CA GLY A 240 -1.67 -3.99 -10.49
C GLY A 240 -0.64 -2.85 -10.36
N HIS A 241 -1.08 -1.62 -10.03
CA HIS A 241 -0.19 -0.47 -9.81
C HIS A 241 -0.86 0.58 -8.91
N TRP A 242 -0.37 0.76 -7.67
CA TRP A 242 -1.02 1.53 -6.63
C TRP A 242 -0.15 2.63 -6.06
N ASN A 243 -0.76 3.80 -5.82
CA ASN A 243 -0.17 4.82 -4.97
C ASN A 243 -0.20 4.35 -3.52
N ASP A 244 0.93 4.49 -2.84
CA ASP A 244 1.12 4.07 -1.45
C ASP A 244 1.47 5.28 -0.58
N PRO A 245 0.52 5.80 0.21
CA PRO A 245 0.79 6.90 1.14
C PRO A 245 1.41 6.43 2.46
N ASP A 246 1.92 5.22 2.52
CA ASP A 246 2.48 4.51 3.68
C ASP A 246 1.46 3.65 4.46
N MET A 247 1.95 2.99 5.49
CA MET A 247 1.24 1.99 6.28
C MET A 247 0.10 2.60 7.12
N LEU A 248 -0.78 1.73 7.59
CA LEU A 248 -1.78 2.06 8.58
C LEU A 248 -1.12 2.17 9.97
N VAL A 249 -1.47 3.24 10.70
CA VAL A 249 -1.06 3.47 12.10
C VAL A 249 -2.22 3.26 13.09
N VAL A 250 -3.29 2.62 12.66
CA VAL A 250 -4.43 2.22 13.52
C VAL A 250 -3.94 1.28 14.61
N GLY A 251 -4.21 1.62 15.87
CA GLY A 251 -3.76 0.84 17.02
C GLY A 251 -2.31 1.10 17.47
N ASN A 252 -1.64 2.09 16.87
CA ASN A 252 -0.34 2.56 17.31
C ASN A 252 -0.50 3.70 18.33
N ASN A 253 0.26 3.61 19.44
CA ASN A 253 0.46 4.71 20.41
C ASN A 253 -0.81 5.46 20.87
N ASP A 254 -1.87 4.74 21.18
CA ASP A 254 -3.13 5.31 21.69
C ASP A 254 -3.79 6.34 20.74
N MET A 255 -3.66 6.16 19.44
CA MET A 255 -4.34 6.97 18.42
C MET A 255 -5.83 7.08 18.76
N PRO A 256 -6.42 8.30 18.82
CA PRO A 256 -7.84 8.47 19.11
C PRO A 256 -8.72 7.70 18.12
N ILE A 257 -9.77 7.06 18.61
CA ILE A 257 -10.62 6.15 17.83
C ILE A 257 -11.31 6.82 16.64
N ASN A 258 -11.65 8.11 16.75
CA ASN A 258 -12.17 8.92 15.65
C ASN A 258 -11.11 9.15 14.56
N GLU A 259 -9.88 9.47 14.96
CA GLU A 259 -8.76 9.63 14.02
C GLU A 259 -8.40 8.29 13.36
N ALA A 260 -8.38 7.19 14.10
CA ALA A 260 -8.17 5.85 13.56
C ALA A 260 -9.25 5.46 12.53
N ARG A 261 -10.53 5.81 12.77
CA ARG A 261 -11.61 5.62 11.79
C ARG A 261 -11.41 6.48 10.55
N ALA A 262 -11.05 7.75 10.74
CA ALA A 262 -10.81 8.66 9.63
C ALA A 262 -9.63 8.19 8.77
N HIS A 263 -8.51 7.86 9.39
CA HIS A 263 -7.32 7.33 8.72
C HIS A 263 -7.64 6.08 7.88
N PHE A 264 -8.25 5.06 8.49
CA PHE A 264 -8.64 3.84 7.77
C PHE A 264 -9.61 4.11 6.61
N SER A 265 -10.58 5.02 6.84
CA SER A 265 -11.55 5.40 5.80
C SER A 265 -10.89 6.12 4.63
N MET A 266 -9.94 7.02 4.90
CA MET A 266 -9.22 7.72 3.84
C MET A 266 -8.33 6.76 3.04
N TRP A 267 -7.62 5.81 3.68
CA TRP A 267 -6.89 4.75 2.96
C TRP A 267 -7.82 3.90 2.09
N ALA A 268 -9.04 3.60 2.58
CA ALA A 268 -10.03 2.89 1.77
C ALA A 268 -10.50 3.72 0.58
N MET A 269 -10.77 5.01 0.75
CA MET A 269 -11.13 5.91 -0.34
C MET A 269 -10.00 6.06 -1.36
N LEU A 270 -8.76 6.16 -0.90
CA LEU A 270 -7.57 6.32 -1.75
C LEU A 270 -7.18 5.05 -2.51
N ALA A 271 -7.82 3.90 -2.28
CA ALA A 271 -7.36 2.61 -2.78
C ALA A 271 -5.89 2.34 -2.41
N ALA A 272 -5.49 2.82 -1.23
CA ALA A 272 -4.15 2.63 -0.70
C ALA A 272 -3.95 1.19 -0.20
N PRO A 273 -2.73 0.66 -0.19
CA PRO A 273 -2.43 -0.59 0.47
C PRO A 273 -2.86 -0.55 1.94
N LEU A 274 -3.55 -1.58 2.42
CA LEU A 274 -3.96 -1.69 3.81
C LEU A 274 -2.92 -2.53 4.59
N MET A 275 -1.75 -1.94 4.82
CA MET A 275 -0.64 -2.56 5.54
C MET A 275 -0.64 -2.10 6.99
N ALA A 276 -1.12 -2.96 7.92
CA ALA A 276 -1.12 -2.66 9.35
C ALA A 276 0.31 -2.66 9.92
N GLY A 277 0.60 -1.78 10.88
CA GLY A 277 1.91 -1.66 11.52
C GLY A 277 1.89 -1.86 13.04
N ASN A 278 0.72 -2.12 13.64
CA ASN A 278 0.55 -2.29 15.08
C ASN A 278 0.85 -3.72 15.55
N ASP A 279 0.99 -3.91 16.86
CA ASP A 279 1.09 -5.24 17.47
C ASP A 279 -0.29 -5.92 17.46
N LEU A 280 -0.49 -6.85 16.52
CA LEU A 280 -1.76 -7.57 16.36
C LEU A 280 -2.12 -8.43 17.57
N ARG A 281 -1.14 -8.88 18.38
CA ARG A 281 -1.37 -9.74 19.57
C ARG A 281 -2.15 -9.00 20.64
N THR A 282 -1.80 -7.73 20.86
CA THR A 282 -2.33 -6.86 21.90
C THR A 282 -3.36 -5.85 21.41
N MET A 283 -3.66 -5.86 20.11
CA MET A 283 -4.60 -4.95 19.47
C MET A 283 -5.95 -4.89 20.20
N SER A 284 -6.45 -3.68 20.47
CA SER A 284 -7.74 -3.48 21.12
C SER A 284 -8.91 -3.98 20.26
N PHE A 285 -10.05 -4.26 20.88
CA PHE A 285 -11.26 -4.64 20.14
C PHE A 285 -11.77 -3.52 19.21
N SER A 286 -11.57 -2.26 19.60
CA SER A 286 -11.93 -1.11 18.76
C SER A 286 -11.08 -1.03 17.51
N ASP A 287 -9.76 -1.20 17.62
CA ASP A 287 -8.85 -1.19 16.48
C ASP A 287 -9.10 -2.39 15.55
N GLN A 288 -9.33 -3.58 16.16
CA GLN A 288 -9.74 -4.76 15.39
C GLN A 288 -11.01 -4.50 14.58
N LYS A 289 -12.03 -3.87 15.16
CA LYS A 289 -13.24 -3.49 14.42
C LYS A 289 -13.00 -2.51 13.28
N ILE A 290 -12.05 -1.60 13.44
CA ILE A 290 -11.67 -0.68 12.36
C ILE A 290 -10.98 -1.46 11.24
N LEU A 291 -9.93 -2.19 11.56
CA LEU A 291 -9.13 -2.93 10.58
C LEU A 291 -9.93 -4.04 9.87
N THR A 292 -11.01 -4.54 10.49
CA THR A 292 -11.88 -5.59 9.92
C THR A 292 -13.23 -5.07 9.41
N ASN A 293 -13.39 -3.76 9.19
CA ASN A 293 -14.63 -3.20 8.64
C ASN A 293 -14.82 -3.63 7.18
N LYS A 294 -15.64 -4.66 6.96
CA LYS A 294 -15.90 -5.25 5.64
C LYS A 294 -16.45 -4.25 4.61
N GLU A 295 -17.23 -3.27 5.05
CA GLU A 295 -17.84 -2.28 4.16
C GLU A 295 -16.77 -1.34 3.57
N LEU A 296 -15.83 -0.87 4.40
CA LEU A 296 -14.73 -0.03 3.94
C LEU A 296 -13.68 -0.83 3.18
N ILE A 297 -13.40 -2.07 3.60
CA ILE A 297 -12.53 -2.97 2.84
C ILE A 297 -13.12 -3.21 1.44
N ALA A 298 -14.43 -3.40 1.30
CA ALA A 298 -15.07 -3.54 0.00
C ALA A 298 -14.96 -2.27 -0.88
N VAL A 299 -14.88 -1.08 -0.28
CA VAL A 299 -14.58 0.16 -1.00
C VAL A 299 -13.11 0.20 -1.44
N ASN A 300 -12.19 -0.20 -0.57
CA ASN A 300 -10.76 -0.26 -0.89
C ASN A 300 -10.47 -1.27 -2.01
N GLN A 301 -11.02 -2.48 -1.88
CA GLN A 301 -10.79 -3.64 -2.75
C GLN A 301 -11.69 -3.69 -3.99
N ASP A 302 -12.39 -2.60 -4.31
CA ASP A 302 -13.26 -2.57 -5.48
C ASP A 302 -12.47 -2.78 -6.78
N VAL A 303 -12.91 -3.73 -7.59
CA VAL A 303 -12.20 -4.20 -8.79
C VAL A 303 -12.08 -3.17 -9.90
N LEU A 304 -12.84 -2.05 -9.85
CA LEU A 304 -12.62 -0.92 -10.76
C LEU A 304 -11.23 -0.30 -10.56
N GLY A 305 -10.65 -0.46 -9.37
CA GLY A 305 -9.31 -0.02 -9.05
C GLY A 305 -9.08 1.49 -9.14
N LYS A 306 -10.11 2.30 -8.92
CA LYS A 306 -9.98 3.76 -8.97
C LYS A 306 -9.70 4.34 -7.60
N GLN A 307 -8.69 5.17 -7.51
CA GLN A 307 -8.44 6.00 -6.34
C GLN A 307 -9.52 7.06 -6.20
N GLY A 308 -9.96 7.34 -4.97
CA GLY A 308 -10.87 8.44 -4.66
C GLY A 308 -10.20 9.81 -4.81
N PHE A 309 -10.99 10.82 -5.03
CA PHE A 309 -10.53 12.20 -5.22
C PHE A 309 -11.43 13.19 -4.49
N LYS A 310 -10.87 14.35 -4.17
CA LYS A 310 -11.56 15.44 -3.48
C LYS A 310 -12.49 16.17 -4.47
N ILE A 311 -13.78 16.28 -4.15
CA ILE A 311 -14.78 16.99 -4.98
C ILE A 311 -15.20 18.35 -4.40
N LYS A 312 -15.04 18.52 -3.08
CA LYS A 312 -15.24 19.80 -2.39
C LYS A 312 -14.19 19.97 -1.29
N ASP A 313 -13.75 21.20 -1.16
CA ASP A 313 -12.83 21.64 -0.11
C ASP A 313 -13.39 22.93 0.51
N TYR A 314 -13.67 22.87 1.81
CA TYR A 314 -14.12 24.02 2.61
C TYR A 314 -13.05 24.40 3.67
N GLY A 315 -11.78 24.11 3.40
CA GLY A 315 -10.67 24.22 4.31
C GLY A 315 -10.57 22.98 5.23
N ASN A 316 -11.04 23.12 6.46
CA ASN A 316 -10.99 21.98 7.42
C ASN A 316 -12.13 20.96 7.26
N PHE A 317 -12.97 21.08 6.24
CA PHE A 317 -14.03 20.12 5.94
C PHE A 317 -14.03 19.78 4.45
N GLU A 318 -13.95 18.50 4.14
CA GLU A 318 -13.76 18.00 2.78
C GLU A 318 -14.82 16.98 2.39
N VAL A 319 -15.10 16.91 1.09
CA VAL A 319 -15.93 15.86 0.49
C VAL A 319 -15.10 15.13 -0.57
N TRP A 320 -15.01 13.83 -0.40
CA TRP A 320 -14.30 12.92 -1.30
C TRP A 320 -15.26 11.98 -1.98
N GLN A 321 -14.95 11.62 -3.23
CA GLN A 321 -15.70 10.67 -4.05
C GLN A 321 -14.78 9.55 -4.52
N LYS A 322 -15.30 8.31 -4.54
CA LYS A 322 -14.66 7.17 -5.23
C LYS A 322 -15.72 6.45 -6.07
N PRO A 323 -15.53 6.32 -7.40
CA PRO A 323 -16.38 5.48 -8.23
C PRO A 323 -16.10 4.00 -7.95
N LEU A 324 -17.13 3.15 -8.03
CA LEU A 324 -17.07 1.71 -7.80
C LEU A 324 -17.55 0.94 -9.04
N SER A 325 -17.15 -0.33 -9.14
CA SER A 325 -17.26 -1.16 -10.34
C SER A 325 -18.67 -1.37 -10.88
N ASN A 326 -19.68 -1.37 -10.04
CA ASN A 326 -21.08 -1.61 -10.42
C ASN A 326 -21.91 -0.32 -10.64
N GLY A 327 -21.24 0.81 -10.76
CA GLY A 327 -21.86 2.13 -10.86
C GLY A 327 -22.29 2.73 -9.53
N ASP A 328 -21.93 2.08 -8.42
CA ASP A 328 -22.03 2.64 -7.07
C ASP A 328 -20.97 3.75 -6.88
N ILE A 329 -21.18 4.57 -5.88
CA ILE A 329 -20.29 5.68 -5.56
C ILE A 329 -20.04 5.69 -4.04
N ALA A 330 -18.80 5.69 -3.61
CA ALA A 330 -18.47 5.99 -2.22
C ALA A 330 -18.26 7.50 -2.05
N ILE A 331 -18.84 8.06 -0.97
CA ILE A 331 -18.69 9.46 -0.58
C ILE A 331 -18.17 9.51 0.86
N CYS A 332 -17.09 10.24 1.08
CA CYS A 332 -16.53 10.48 2.40
C CYS A 332 -16.64 11.97 2.74
N LEU A 333 -17.27 12.27 3.87
CA LEU A 333 -17.26 13.58 4.52
C LEU A 333 -16.16 13.55 5.56
N PHE A 334 -15.12 14.35 5.40
CA PHE A 334 -13.97 14.40 6.32
C PHE A 334 -13.92 15.72 7.06
N ASN A 335 -14.02 15.68 8.37
CA ASN A 335 -13.90 16.81 9.27
C ASN A 335 -12.50 16.82 9.91
N ARG A 336 -11.68 17.78 9.56
CA ARG A 336 -10.32 17.97 10.11
C ARG A 336 -10.29 18.83 11.37
N GLU A 337 -11.41 19.47 11.74
CA GLU A 337 -11.48 20.34 12.90
C GLU A 337 -11.45 19.56 14.22
N THR A 338 -11.06 20.24 15.29
CA THR A 338 -11.06 19.70 16.66
C THR A 338 -12.44 19.78 17.33
N SER A 339 -13.47 20.22 16.59
CA SER A 339 -14.87 20.28 17.01
C SER A 339 -15.76 19.55 16.01
N ASN A 340 -16.94 19.09 16.50
CA ASN A 340 -17.94 18.51 15.62
C ASN A 340 -18.47 19.53 14.62
N ASN A 341 -18.64 19.12 13.38
CA ASN A 341 -19.18 19.94 12.31
C ASN A 341 -20.52 19.40 11.81
N LYS A 342 -21.48 20.27 11.53
CA LYS A 342 -22.77 19.92 10.94
C LYS A 342 -22.76 20.27 9.46
N TYR A 343 -22.94 19.26 8.62
CA TYR A 343 -22.92 19.42 7.17
C TYR A 343 -24.30 19.13 6.57
N GLN A 344 -24.80 20.08 5.73
CA GLN A 344 -26.02 19.90 4.96
C GLN A 344 -25.71 19.08 3.70
N VAL A 345 -26.04 17.82 3.72
CA VAL A 345 -25.89 16.95 2.56
C VAL A 345 -26.95 17.34 1.51
N ASN A 346 -26.51 17.87 0.41
CA ASN A 346 -27.33 18.18 -0.75
C ASN A 346 -26.68 17.57 -2.00
N TRP A 347 -27.16 16.39 -2.37
CA TRP A 347 -26.59 15.57 -3.45
C TRP A 347 -26.44 16.30 -4.78
N LYS A 348 -27.39 17.19 -5.12
CA LYS A 348 -27.35 17.97 -6.37
C LYS A 348 -26.27 19.04 -6.37
N GLN A 349 -25.85 19.52 -5.19
CA GLN A 349 -24.85 20.59 -5.02
C GLN A 349 -23.45 20.07 -4.73
N MET A 350 -23.29 18.76 -4.49
CA MET A 350 -21.99 18.18 -4.14
C MET A 350 -21.05 17.99 -5.34
N ASN A 351 -21.51 18.23 -6.58
CA ASN A 351 -20.72 18.03 -7.80
C ASN A 351 -20.18 16.59 -7.96
N ILE A 352 -20.98 15.61 -7.54
CA ILE A 352 -20.63 14.19 -7.67
C ILE A 352 -20.52 13.86 -9.16
N LYS A 353 -19.38 13.37 -9.60
CA LYS A 353 -19.16 12.92 -10.97
C LYS A 353 -19.97 11.65 -11.24
N ASP A 354 -20.46 11.52 -12.44
CA ASP A 354 -21.27 10.37 -12.92
C ASP A 354 -22.56 10.11 -12.10
N PHE A 355 -23.00 11.13 -11.36
CA PHE A 355 -24.22 11.07 -10.57
C PHE A 355 -25.45 11.21 -11.45
N SER A 356 -26.22 10.13 -11.62
CA SER A 356 -27.43 10.10 -12.43
C SER A 356 -28.53 9.27 -11.78
N GLY A 357 -29.68 9.86 -11.61
CA GLY A 357 -30.85 9.18 -11.04
C GLY A 357 -30.86 9.16 -9.50
N GLN A 358 -31.57 8.17 -8.96
CA GLN A 358 -31.75 7.99 -7.53
C GLN A 358 -30.87 6.86 -7.02
N TYR A 359 -30.23 7.08 -5.88
CA TYR A 359 -29.41 6.09 -5.17
C TYR A 359 -29.99 5.84 -3.78
N SER A 360 -29.88 4.60 -3.30
CA SER A 360 -30.00 4.24 -1.89
C SER A 360 -28.71 4.65 -1.18
N ILE A 361 -28.81 5.16 0.05
CA ILE A 361 -27.70 5.66 0.86
C ILE A 361 -27.42 4.71 2.01
N LYS A 362 -26.26 4.07 2.05
CA LYS A 362 -25.81 3.24 3.16
C LYS A 362 -24.68 3.95 3.91
N ASN A 363 -24.80 4.13 5.21
CA ASN A 363 -23.70 4.56 6.08
C ASN A 363 -22.82 3.35 6.40
N LEU A 364 -21.54 3.39 6.02
CA LEU A 364 -20.64 2.22 6.07
C LEU A 364 -20.15 1.90 7.49
N TRP A 365 -19.98 2.92 8.35
CA TRP A 365 -19.61 2.71 9.74
C TRP A 365 -20.77 2.15 10.59
N LYS A 366 -21.99 2.58 10.29
CA LYS A 366 -23.21 2.10 10.96
C LYS A 366 -23.77 0.84 10.32
N ASN A 367 -23.27 0.45 9.15
CA ASN A 367 -23.78 -0.65 8.31
C ASN A 367 -25.30 -0.57 8.13
N LYS A 368 -25.82 0.62 7.86
CA LYS A 368 -27.28 0.89 7.81
C LYS A 368 -27.64 1.76 6.64
N THR A 369 -28.68 1.37 5.91
CA THR A 369 -29.34 2.23 4.92
C THR A 369 -30.12 3.32 5.66
N ILE A 370 -29.92 4.57 5.25
CA ILE A 370 -30.46 5.77 5.92
C ILE A 370 -31.45 6.56 5.08
N GLY A 371 -31.66 6.18 3.82
CA GLY A 371 -32.57 6.86 2.89
C GLY A 371 -32.12 6.79 1.45
N THR A 372 -32.58 7.76 0.66
CA THR A 372 -32.21 7.90 -0.75
C THR A 372 -31.74 9.31 -1.08
N THR A 373 -31.07 9.48 -2.21
CA THR A 373 -30.54 10.76 -2.67
C THR A 373 -31.59 11.77 -3.13
N ASN A 374 -32.89 11.41 -3.06
CA ASN A 374 -33.99 12.35 -3.33
C ASN A 374 -34.17 13.39 -2.23
N THR A 375 -33.68 13.10 -1.02
CA THR A 375 -33.82 13.99 0.13
C THR A 375 -32.45 14.49 0.60
N SER A 376 -32.41 15.77 0.93
CA SER A 376 -31.26 16.38 1.65
C SER A 376 -31.46 16.21 3.14
N PHE A 377 -30.39 16.07 3.89
CA PHE A 377 -30.42 15.94 5.35
C PHE A 377 -29.20 16.60 5.99
N LEU A 378 -29.35 16.98 7.26
CA LEU A 378 -28.28 17.47 8.07
C LEU A 378 -27.59 16.30 8.78
N ILE A 379 -26.25 16.25 8.74
CA ILE A 379 -25.46 15.25 9.46
C ILE A 379 -24.37 15.91 10.28
N GLU A 380 -24.14 15.37 11.45
CA GLU A 380 -23.00 15.73 12.27
C GLU A 380 -21.82 14.81 11.95
N VAL A 381 -20.66 15.40 11.64
CA VAL A 381 -19.38 14.72 11.47
C VAL A 381 -18.52 15.08 12.69
N PRO A 382 -18.13 14.09 13.52
CA PRO A 382 -17.35 14.38 14.72
C PRO A 382 -16.00 15.02 14.41
N ALA A 383 -15.38 15.58 15.43
CA ALA A 383 -14.05 16.17 15.36
C ALA A 383 -13.01 15.15 14.86
N ARG A 384 -12.16 15.53 13.91
CA ARG A 384 -11.10 14.69 13.29
C ARG A 384 -11.58 13.30 12.90
N ASP A 385 -12.77 13.25 12.28
CA ASP A 385 -13.47 12.01 11.95
C ASP A 385 -14.13 12.09 10.57
N VAL A 386 -14.75 11.03 10.15
CA VAL A 386 -15.44 10.90 8.88
C VAL A 386 -16.86 10.37 9.00
N VAL A 387 -17.66 10.64 8.00
CA VAL A 387 -18.85 9.85 7.66
C VAL A 387 -18.70 9.33 6.25
N VAL A 388 -18.79 8.03 6.07
CA VAL A 388 -18.66 7.39 4.76
C VAL A 388 -19.99 6.77 4.33
N PHE A 389 -20.41 7.11 3.11
CA PHE A 389 -21.60 6.55 2.47
C PHE A 389 -21.22 5.73 1.24
N ARG A 390 -22.00 4.67 1.01
CA ARG A 390 -22.09 4.04 -0.31
C ARG A 390 -23.45 4.39 -0.91
N LEU A 391 -23.40 4.92 -2.12
CA LEU A 391 -24.58 5.22 -2.94
C LEU A 391 -24.75 4.06 -3.92
N THR A 392 -25.87 3.35 -3.83
CA THR A 392 -26.18 2.18 -4.66
C THR A 392 -27.41 2.47 -5.51
N LYS A 393 -27.36 2.20 -6.82
CA LYS A 393 -28.48 2.32 -7.76
C LYS A 393 -29.58 1.33 -7.50
#